data_7d6e6ba378541adc8bc57d8a3613f72d
#
_entry.id   7d6e6ba378541adc8bc57d8a3613f72d
#
_cell.length_a   1.000
_cell.length_b   1.000
_cell.length_c   1.000
_cell.angle_alpha   90.00
_cell.angle_beta   90.00
_cell.angle_gamma   90.00
#
_symmetry.space_group_name_H-M   'P 1'
#
loop_
_entity.id
_entity.type
_entity.pdbx_description
1 polymer ?
#
loop_
_entity_poly.entity_id
_entity_poly.type
_entity_poly.pdbx_seq_one_letter_code
_entity_poly.pdbx_strand_id
1 'polypeptide(L)' 'MFENFHDYAFRVKCNNTPSMIIKVTAEDYDKAVSYAKSMYAADHSIYADDRYNFWQIESL' A
#
# COMPACT_ATOMS: atom_id res chain seq x y z
N MET A 1 -4.85 19.61 12.83
CA MET A 1 -3.40 19.71 12.71
C MET A 1 -2.84 18.50 12.03
N PHE A 2 -1.73 18.69 11.37
CA PHE A 2 -1.18 17.68 10.50
C PHE A 2 0.24 17.28 10.83
N GLU A 3 0.71 17.68 12.01
CA GLU A 3 2.08 17.42 12.42
C GLU A 3 2.36 15.95 12.66
N ASN A 4 1.32 15.12 12.77
CA ASN A 4 1.50 13.70 13.02
C ASN A 4 1.51 12.87 11.74
N PHE A 5 1.40 13.51 10.58
CA PHE A 5 1.43 12.80 9.31
C PHE A 5 2.87 12.65 8.83
N HIS A 6 3.15 11.50 8.26
CA HIS A 6 4.48 11.18 7.74
C HIS A 6 4.36 10.65 6.33
N ASP A 7 5.41 10.85 5.55
CA ASP A 7 5.47 10.34 4.18
C ASP A 7 6.09 8.96 4.17
N TYR A 8 5.46 8.04 3.46
CA TYR A 8 5.94 6.68 3.31
C TYR A 8 6.03 6.34 1.83
N ALA A 9 6.99 5.50 1.50
CA ALA A 9 7.11 4.97 0.14
C ALA A 9 7.26 3.46 0.24
N PHE A 10 6.51 2.74 -0.59
CA PHE A 10 6.52 1.28 -0.59
C PHE A 10 6.67 0.74 -1.99
N ARG A 11 7.34 -0.41 -2.09
CA ARG A 11 7.22 -1.24 -3.28
C ARG A 11 6.13 -2.27 -2.98
N VAL A 12 5.06 -2.22 -3.75
CA VAL A 12 3.88 -3.04 -3.52
C VAL A 12 3.69 -4.01 -4.67
N LYS A 13 3.42 -5.25 -4.33
CA LYS A 13 3.11 -6.29 -5.30
C LYS A 13 1.99 -7.16 -4.74
N CYS A 14 1.09 -7.59 -5.60
CA CYS A 14 0.00 -8.47 -5.21
C CYS A 14 -0.03 -9.65 -6.18
N ASN A 15 0.03 -10.87 -5.63
CA ASN A 15 0.00 -12.09 -6.43
C ASN A 15 1.14 -12.09 -7.45
N ASN A 16 0.86 -12.32 -8.72
CA ASN A 16 1.85 -12.36 -9.78
C ASN A 16 1.90 -11.10 -10.62
N THR A 17 1.29 -10.02 -10.14
CA THR A 17 1.32 -8.76 -10.86
C THR A 17 2.66 -8.05 -10.67
N PRO A 18 3.06 -7.16 -11.59
CA PRO A 18 4.29 -6.40 -11.42
C PRO A 18 4.25 -5.51 -10.18
N SER A 19 5.39 -5.30 -9.57
CA SER A 19 5.50 -4.41 -8.43
C SER A 19 5.39 -2.95 -8.88
N MET A 20 5.00 -2.10 -7.93
CA MET A 20 4.75 -0.70 -8.18
C MET A 20 5.18 0.11 -6.96
N ILE A 21 5.76 1.27 -7.19
CA ILE A 21 6.15 2.18 -6.11
C ILE A 21 4.96 3.08 -5.79
N ILE A 22 4.54 3.06 -4.53
CA ILE A 22 3.41 3.86 -4.07
C ILE A 22 3.86 4.74 -2.92
N LYS A 23 3.56 6.03 -3.00
CA LYS A 23 3.85 6.99 -1.95
C LYS A 23 2.57 7.40 -1.27
N VAL A 24 2.56 7.36 0.06
CA VAL A 24 1.38 7.74 0.84
C VAL A 24 1.79 8.61 2.00
N THR A 25 0.86 9.43 2.46
CA THR A 25 1.02 10.23 3.67
C THR A 25 -0.01 9.73 4.67
N ALA A 26 0.44 9.34 5.85
CA ALA A 26 -0.43 8.77 6.86
C ALA A 26 0.09 9.04 8.26
N GLU A 27 -0.76 8.83 9.25
CA GLU A 27 -0.39 9.07 10.65
C GLU A 27 0.59 8.04 11.17
N ASP A 28 0.49 6.80 10.72
CA ASP A 28 1.36 5.74 11.18
C ASP A 28 1.60 4.72 10.07
N TYR A 29 2.49 3.79 10.34
CA TYR A 29 2.91 2.79 9.38
C TYR A 29 1.75 1.88 8.96
N ASP A 30 0.94 1.44 9.91
CA ASP A 30 -0.17 0.52 9.62
C ASP A 30 -1.19 1.17 8.69
N LYS A 31 -1.51 2.43 8.92
CA LYS A 31 -2.42 3.14 8.03
C LYS A 31 -1.80 3.36 6.66
N ALA A 32 -0.49 3.63 6.63
CA ALA A 32 0.21 3.81 5.36
C ALA A 32 0.15 2.54 4.52
N VAL A 33 0.38 1.39 5.13
CA VAL A 33 0.30 0.10 4.44
C VAL A 33 -1.11 -0.14 3.91
N SER A 34 -2.11 0.15 4.71
CA SER A 34 -3.50 -0.02 4.31
C SER A 34 -3.84 0.85 3.10
N TYR A 35 -3.42 2.10 3.12
CA TYR A 35 -3.65 3.02 2.00
C TYR A 35 -2.92 2.54 0.74
N ALA A 36 -1.69 2.07 0.90
CA ALA A 36 -0.91 1.57 -0.25
C ALA A 36 -1.60 0.37 -0.89
N LYS A 37 -2.11 -0.56 -0.08
CA LYS A 37 -2.86 -1.70 -0.60
C LYS A 37 -4.09 -1.25 -1.38
N SER A 38 -4.84 -0.31 -0.81
CA SER A 38 -6.06 0.18 -1.45
C SER A 38 -5.75 0.86 -2.78
N MET A 39 -4.69 1.65 -2.82
CA MET A 39 -4.29 2.34 -4.05
C MET A 39 -3.87 1.34 -5.12
N TYR A 40 -3.08 0.34 -4.74
CA TYR A 40 -2.66 -0.70 -5.67
C TYR A 40 -3.87 -1.47 -6.20
N ALA A 41 -4.76 -1.87 -5.29
CA ALA A 41 -5.94 -2.64 -5.65
C ALA A 41 -6.84 -1.88 -6.62
N ALA A 42 -7.03 -0.58 -6.37
CA ALA A 42 -7.84 0.25 -7.25
C ALA A 42 -7.22 0.37 -8.62
N ASP A 43 -5.90 0.55 -8.68
CA ASP A 43 -5.19 0.70 -9.94
C ASP A 43 -5.23 -0.57 -10.79
N HIS A 44 -5.27 -1.72 -10.13
CA HIS A 44 -5.24 -3.02 -10.81
C HIS A 44 -6.60 -3.73 -10.81
N SER A 45 -7.64 -3.06 -10.34
CA SER A 45 -9.00 -3.63 -10.27
C SER A 45 -9.03 -4.93 -9.50
N ILE A 46 -8.39 -4.95 -8.33
CA ILE A 46 -8.30 -6.11 -7.46
C ILE A 46 -9.01 -5.80 -6.14
N TYR A 47 -9.57 -6.82 -5.52
CA TYR A 47 -10.06 -6.69 -4.15
C TYR A 47 -8.89 -6.62 -3.19
N ALA A 48 -8.88 -5.64 -2.31
CA ALA A 48 -7.83 -5.50 -1.30
C ALA A 48 -8.15 -6.38 -0.09
N ASP A 49 -8.37 -7.67 -0.32
CA ASP A 49 -8.75 -8.63 0.72
C ASP A 49 -7.61 -9.63 0.91
N ASP A 50 -7.05 -9.65 2.11
CA ASP A 50 -5.90 -10.49 2.41
C ASP A 50 -6.21 -11.98 2.35
N ARG A 51 -7.49 -12.36 2.38
CA ARG A 51 -7.86 -13.77 2.33
C ARG A 51 -7.61 -14.41 0.97
N TYR A 52 -7.62 -13.59 -0.08
CA TYR A 52 -7.53 -14.10 -1.46
C TYR A 52 -6.32 -13.59 -2.20
N ASN A 53 -5.54 -12.70 -1.57
CA ASN A 53 -4.43 -12.06 -2.24
C ASN A 53 -3.16 -12.22 -1.43
N PHE A 54 -2.06 -12.45 -2.11
CA PHE A 54 -0.76 -12.53 -1.48
C PHE A 54 -0.05 -11.19 -1.70
N TRP A 55 0.05 -10.41 -0.67
CA TRP A 55 0.64 -9.09 -0.71
C TRP A 55 2.11 -9.13 -0.33
N GLN A 56 2.92 -8.40 -1.06
CA GLN A 56 4.32 -8.17 -0.74
C GLN A 56 4.53 -6.68 -0.70
N ILE A 57 4.82 -6.15 0.49
CA ILE A 57 4.97 -4.72 0.69
C ILE A 57 6.31 -4.48 1.36
N GLU A 58 7.12 -3.68 0.72
CA GLU A 58 8.47 -3.39 1.16
C GLU A 58 8.63 -1.89 1.35
N SER A 59 9.10 -1.48 2.54
CA SER A 59 9.40 -0.09 2.83
C SER A 59 10.65 0.34 2.07
N LEU A 60 10.59 1.50 1.48
CA LEU A 60 11.73 2.05 0.75
C LEU A 60 12.50 3.07 1.57
#